data_b370bc39fc8bbbd63f240cf8e29a7d8d
#
_entry.id   b370bc39fc8bbbd63f240cf8e29a7d8d
#
_cell.length_a   1.000
_cell.length_b   1.000
_cell.length_c   1.000
_cell.angle_alpha   90.00
_cell.angle_beta   90.00
_cell.angle_gamma   90.00
#
_symmetry.space_group_name_H-M   'P 1'
#
loop_
_entity.id
_entity.type
_entity.pdbx_description
1 polymer ?
#
loop_
_entity_poly.entity_id
_entity_poly.type
_entity_poly.pdbx_seq_one_letter_code
_entity_poly.pdbx_strand_id
1 'polypeptide(L)'
;MPQTKSSRRHVANVLGALSLVIADRMNTAVEAIATLGPSAPAALTALHEFLDGGSVTQLSSVLGLTHSGTVRLVDRLAIEGLVERVGAQDGRAVSVVLTRHGRHTAERILQTREESLATALSALSPNEIDNLAAALDTMLTTVTLTRAEERSTRTDHRPQPWLCRLCDFAACGRSEGNCPVANVVKAGKTS
;
A
#
# COMPACT_ATOMS: atom_id res chain seq x y z
N MET A 1 -2.88 38.30 -8.54
CA MET A 1 -3.75 37.65 -9.52
C MET A 1 -4.97 37.07 -8.80
N PRO A 2 -6.22 37.30 -9.24
CA PRO A 2 -7.39 36.73 -8.59
C PRO A 2 -7.33 35.22 -8.75
N GLN A 3 -7.37 34.48 -7.64
CA GLN A 3 -7.48 33.02 -7.66
C GLN A 3 -8.87 32.67 -8.23
N THR A 4 -8.90 32.21 -9.45
CA THR A 4 -10.13 31.66 -10.05
C THR A 4 -10.51 30.43 -9.24
N LYS A 5 -11.73 30.42 -8.68
CA LYS A 5 -12.28 29.27 -7.93
C LYS A 5 -12.17 28.02 -8.80
N SER A 6 -11.25 27.10 -8.48
CA SER A 6 -11.05 25.86 -9.25
C SER A 6 -12.33 25.02 -9.22
N SER A 7 -12.82 24.64 -10.39
CA SER A 7 -13.97 23.73 -10.47
C SER A 7 -13.58 22.31 -10.02
N ARG A 8 -14.54 21.54 -9.46
CA ARG A 8 -14.32 20.12 -9.11
C ARG A 8 -13.77 19.32 -10.30
N ARG A 9 -14.24 19.62 -11.52
CA ARG A 9 -13.78 18.96 -12.75
C ARG A 9 -12.32 19.25 -13.03
N HIS A 10 -11.88 20.48 -12.81
CA HIS A 10 -10.47 20.86 -12.96
C HIS A 10 -9.60 20.12 -11.94
N VAL A 11 -9.99 20.16 -10.66
CA VAL A 11 -9.25 19.48 -9.58
C VAL A 11 -9.17 17.97 -9.83
N ALA A 12 -10.26 17.33 -10.24
CA ALA A 12 -10.27 15.91 -10.58
C ALA A 12 -9.31 15.58 -11.73
N ASN A 13 -9.28 16.41 -12.78
CA ASN A 13 -8.38 16.20 -13.91
C ASN A 13 -6.90 16.34 -13.51
N VAL A 14 -6.57 17.38 -12.73
CA VAL A 14 -5.20 17.61 -12.25
C VAL A 14 -4.75 16.51 -11.28
N LEU A 15 -5.63 16.09 -10.36
CA LEU A 15 -5.37 14.97 -9.45
C LEU A 15 -5.13 13.68 -10.22
N GLY A 16 -5.92 13.41 -11.28
CA GLY A 16 -5.73 12.25 -12.15
C GLY A 16 -4.36 12.27 -12.83
N ALA A 17 -3.96 13.40 -13.40
CA ALA A 17 -2.64 13.57 -14.03
C ALA A 17 -1.50 13.40 -13.01
N LEU A 18 -1.62 14.02 -11.82
CA LEU A 18 -0.64 13.92 -10.76
C LEU A 18 -0.47 12.47 -10.26
N SER A 19 -1.58 11.75 -10.07
CA SER A 19 -1.54 10.36 -9.62
C SER A 19 -0.85 9.44 -10.62
N LEU A 20 -1.01 9.65 -11.92
CA LEU A 20 -0.28 8.91 -12.96
C LEU A 20 1.22 9.19 -12.89
N VAL A 21 1.63 10.47 -12.83
CA VAL A 21 3.05 10.83 -12.74
C VAL A 21 3.71 10.27 -11.47
N ILE A 22 3.01 10.32 -10.33
CA ILE A 22 3.50 9.74 -9.08
C ILE A 22 3.62 8.22 -9.21
N ALA A 23 2.59 7.55 -9.74
CA ALA A 23 2.61 6.11 -9.94
C ALA A 23 3.75 5.67 -10.86
N ASP A 24 3.96 6.36 -11.97
CA ASP A 24 5.03 6.08 -12.93
C ASP A 24 6.41 6.22 -12.27
N ARG A 25 6.65 7.31 -11.54
CA ARG A 25 7.92 7.51 -10.81
C ARG A 25 8.16 6.41 -9.78
N MET A 26 7.14 6.08 -8.99
CA MET A 26 7.25 5.01 -7.99
C MET A 26 7.52 3.65 -8.66
N ASN A 27 6.85 3.33 -9.77
CA ASN A 27 7.03 2.08 -10.49
C ASN A 27 8.46 2.01 -11.07
N THR A 28 8.92 3.05 -11.76
CA THR A 28 10.28 3.08 -12.34
C THR A 28 11.36 2.93 -11.28
N ALA A 29 11.22 3.63 -10.16
CA ALA A 29 12.20 3.58 -9.07
C ALA A 29 12.23 2.20 -8.38
N VAL A 30 11.08 1.53 -8.31
CA VAL A 30 10.92 0.22 -7.69
C VAL A 30 11.25 -0.93 -8.66
N GLU A 31 11.05 -0.77 -9.97
CA GLU A 31 11.44 -1.74 -11.00
C GLU A 31 12.95 -2.03 -10.99
N ALA A 32 13.77 -1.03 -10.70
CA ALA A 32 15.21 -1.20 -10.53
C ALA A 32 15.57 -2.11 -9.32
N ILE A 33 14.65 -2.27 -8.37
CA ILE A 33 14.82 -3.08 -7.16
C ILE A 33 14.12 -4.43 -7.31
N ALA A 34 13.05 -4.50 -8.11
CA ALA A 34 12.17 -5.66 -8.21
C ALA A 34 11.92 -6.06 -9.67
N THR A 35 12.89 -6.75 -10.27
CA THR A 35 12.67 -7.50 -11.54
C THR A 35 11.55 -8.56 -11.43
N LEU A 36 10.93 -8.68 -10.26
CA LEU A 36 10.02 -9.76 -9.84
C LEU A 36 8.54 -9.49 -10.14
N GLY A 37 8.26 -8.39 -10.82
CA GLY A 37 6.89 -8.01 -11.21
C GLY A 37 6.19 -7.07 -10.21
N PRO A 38 5.05 -6.50 -10.59
CA PRO A 38 4.45 -5.33 -9.94
C PRO A 38 3.93 -5.57 -8.52
N SER A 39 3.74 -6.82 -8.11
CA SER A 39 3.25 -7.15 -6.76
C SER A 39 4.37 -7.42 -5.75
N ALA A 40 5.62 -7.57 -6.20
CA ALA A 40 6.74 -7.87 -5.31
C ALA A 40 7.01 -6.73 -4.29
N PRO A 41 7.01 -5.45 -4.68
CA PRO A 41 7.17 -4.36 -3.73
C PRO A 41 6.12 -4.37 -2.62
N ALA A 42 4.85 -4.55 -3.00
CA ALA A 42 3.76 -4.58 -2.02
C ALA A 42 3.85 -5.81 -1.10
N ALA A 43 4.35 -6.96 -1.58
CA ALA A 43 4.58 -8.14 -0.76
C ALA A 43 5.68 -7.89 0.28
N LEU A 44 6.82 -7.34 -0.15
CA LEU A 44 7.96 -7.04 0.73
C LEU A 44 7.58 -5.97 1.77
N THR A 45 6.92 -4.89 1.35
CA THR A 45 6.44 -3.85 2.27
C THR A 45 5.44 -4.41 3.27
N ALA A 46 4.46 -5.20 2.86
CA ALA A 46 3.47 -5.78 3.77
C ALA A 46 4.12 -6.72 4.80
N LEU A 47 5.07 -7.56 4.39
CA LEU A 47 5.83 -8.43 5.29
C LEU A 47 6.71 -7.61 6.26
N HIS A 48 7.23 -6.46 5.83
CA HIS A 48 8.04 -5.58 6.68
C HIS A 48 7.19 -4.84 7.72
N GLU A 49 6.07 -4.26 7.29
CA GLU A 49 5.30 -3.32 8.09
C GLU A 49 4.29 -3.97 9.06
N PHE A 50 3.63 -5.06 8.66
CA PHE A 50 2.50 -5.56 9.45
C PHE A 50 2.18 -7.06 9.27
N LEU A 51 2.90 -7.77 8.43
CA LEU A 51 2.60 -9.17 8.12
C LEU A 51 3.82 -10.09 8.34
N ASP A 52 4.70 -9.74 9.28
CA ASP A 52 5.87 -10.58 9.58
C ASP A 52 5.44 -11.98 10.01
N GLY A 53 5.99 -13.00 9.35
CA GLY A 53 5.59 -14.39 9.54
C GLY A 53 4.18 -14.74 9.06
N GLY A 54 3.57 -13.90 8.22
CA GLY A 54 2.24 -14.15 7.67
C GLY A 54 2.17 -15.33 6.73
N SER A 55 1.00 -15.96 6.63
CA SER A 55 0.75 -17.06 5.70
C SER A 55 0.58 -16.53 4.25
N VAL A 56 0.77 -17.42 3.27
CA VAL A 56 0.48 -17.12 1.85
C VAL A 56 -0.98 -16.64 1.66
N THR A 57 -1.92 -17.20 2.42
CA THR A 57 -3.34 -16.78 2.36
C THR A 57 -3.54 -15.34 2.84
N GLN A 58 -2.90 -14.95 3.94
CA GLN A 58 -2.94 -13.56 4.41
C GLN A 58 -2.30 -12.61 3.39
N LEU A 59 -1.14 -12.99 2.86
CA LEU A 59 -0.45 -12.21 1.84
C LEU A 59 -1.31 -12.08 0.55
N SER A 60 -2.01 -13.15 0.13
CA SER A 60 -2.92 -13.08 -1.03
C SER A 60 -4.05 -12.07 -0.83
N SER A 61 -4.60 -12.01 0.38
CA SER A 61 -5.64 -11.03 0.73
C SER A 61 -5.12 -9.60 0.66
N VAL A 62 -3.92 -9.35 1.19
CA VAL A 62 -3.28 -8.02 1.15
C VAL A 62 -3.01 -7.56 -0.27
N LEU A 63 -2.48 -8.46 -1.10
CA LEU A 63 -2.07 -8.16 -2.47
C LEU A 63 -3.25 -8.13 -3.48
N GLY A 64 -4.40 -8.68 -3.11
CA GLY A 64 -5.51 -8.87 -4.05
C GLY A 64 -5.20 -9.88 -5.15
N LEU A 65 -4.38 -10.89 -4.85
CA LEU A 65 -4.00 -11.96 -5.76
C LEU A 65 -4.74 -13.26 -5.43
N THR A 66 -4.83 -14.14 -6.40
CA THR A 66 -5.24 -15.53 -6.14
C THR A 66 -4.21 -16.24 -5.28
N HIS A 67 -4.61 -17.28 -4.54
CA HIS A 67 -3.68 -18.07 -3.74
C HIS A 67 -2.53 -18.62 -4.59
N SER A 68 -2.83 -19.20 -5.76
CA SER A 68 -1.81 -19.73 -6.68
C SER A 68 -0.88 -18.65 -7.26
N GLY A 69 -1.41 -17.44 -7.50
CA GLY A 69 -0.61 -16.29 -7.92
C GLY A 69 0.36 -15.85 -6.83
N THR A 70 -0.09 -15.86 -5.58
CA THR A 70 0.73 -15.52 -4.41
C THR A 70 1.80 -16.59 -4.14
N VAL A 71 1.46 -17.87 -4.26
CA VAL A 71 2.46 -18.97 -4.17
C VAL A 71 3.60 -18.74 -5.15
N ARG A 72 3.28 -18.49 -6.43
CA ARG A 72 4.29 -18.22 -7.47
C ARG A 72 5.12 -16.97 -7.19
N LEU A 73 4.52 -15.93 -6.61
CA LEU A 73 5.24 -14.73 -6.20
C LEU A 73 6.22 -15.06 -5.08
N VAL A 74 5.76 -15.75 -4.02
CA VAL A 74 6.60 -16.15 -2.89
C VAL A 74 7.74 -17.08 -3.34
N ASP A 75 7.50 -17.99 -4.29
CA ASP A 75 8.56 -18.85 -4.87
C ASP A 75 9.66 -18.00 -5.53
N ARG A 76 9.28 -17.02 -6.34
CA ARG A 76 10.24 -16.11 -6.97
C ARG A 76 11.01 -15.27 -5.96
N LEU A 77 10.31 -14.72 -4.94
CA LEU A 77 10.94 -13.96 -3.87
C LEU A 77 11.94 -14.82 -3.08
N ALA A 78 11.64 -16.11 -2.88
CA ALA A 78 12.53 -17.06 -2.20
C ALA A 78 13.76 -17.41 -3.06
N ILE A 79 13.60 -17.61 -4.37
CA ILE A 79 14.72 -17.84 -5.30
C ILE A 79 15.70 -16.66 -5.28
N GLU A 80 15.18 -15.42 -5.20
CA GLU A 80 16.00 -14.20 -5.09
C GLU A 80 16.53 -13.95 -3.65
N GLY A 81 16.27 -14.86 -2.72
CA GLY A 81 16.74 -14.75 -1.35
C GLY A 81 16.12 -13.57 -0.56
N LEU A 82 14.95 -13.11 -0.95
CA LEU A 82 14.25 -11.99 -0.29
C LEU A 82 13.31 -12.47 0.83
N VAL A 83 12.77 -13.68 0.71
CA VAL A 83 11.94 -14.31 1.73
C VAL A 83 12.36 -15.74 1.99
N GLU A 84 11.97 -16.25 3.14
CA GLU A 84 12.09 -17.66 3.51
C GLU A 84 10.72 -18.21 3.91
N ARG A 85 10.50 -19.50 3.64
CA ARG A 85 9.36 -20.24 4.16
C ARG A 85 9.77 -20.96 5.43
N VAL A 86 9.17 -20.57 6.53
CA VAL A 86 9.40 -21.22 7.82
C VAL A 86 8.24 -22.18 8.10
N GLY A 87 8.55 -23.48 8.14
CA GLY A 87 7.57 -24.51 8.50
C GLY A 87 7.21 -24.40 9.98
N ALA A 88 5.94 -24.50 10.33
CA ALA A 88 5.56 -24.71 11.72
C ALA A 88 5.99 -26.12 12.16
N GLN A 89 6.68 -26.21 13.28
CA GLN A 89 7.05 -27.51 13.89
C GLN A 89 5.82 -28.35 14.31
N ASP A 90 4.61 -27.76 14.33
CA ASP A 90 3.36 -28.36 14.83
C ASP A 90 2.26 -28.48 13.75
N GLY A 91 2.59 -28.64 12.48
CA GLY A 91 1.58 -28.83 11.41
C GLY A 91 0.74 -27.58 11.09
N ARG A 92 1.12 -26.40 11.60
CA ARG A 92 0.49 -25.10 11.27
C ARG A 92 0.87 -24.64 9.86
N ALA A 93 0.18 -23.64 9.34
CA ALA A 93 0.43 -23.09 8.01
C ALA A 93 1.89 -22.56 7.87
N VAL A 94 2.52 -22.81 6.73
CA VAL A 94 3.83 -22.28 6.39
C VAL A 94 3.82 -20.74 6.45
N SER A 95 4.71 -20.17 7.23
CA SER A 95 4.91 -18.73 7.35
C SER A 95 5.91 -18.21 6.31
N VAL A 96 5.69 -17.01 5.82
CA VAL A 96 6.61 -16.29 4.94
C VAL A 96 7.28 -15.18 5.75
N VAL A 97 8.60 -15.21 5.85
CA VAL A 97 9.41 -14.23 6.58
C VAL A 97 10.41 -13.56 5.65
N LEU A 98 10.72 -12.29 5.93
CA LEU A 98 11.79 -11.61 5.19
C LEU A 98 13.15 -12.10 5.65
N THR A 99 14.06 -12.34 4.69
CA THR A 99 15.48 -12.46 4.97
C THR A 99 16.06 -11.09 5.36
N ARG A 100 17.34 -11.03 5.76
CA ARG A 100 18.05 -9.76 5.93
C ARG A 100 18.05 -8.94 4.63
N HIS A 101 18.27 -9.59 3.49
CA HIS A 101 18.24 -8.96 2.18
C HIS A 101 16.83 -8.44 1.84
N GLY A 102 15.79 -9.24 2.12
CA GLY A 102 14.41 -8.84 1.92
C GLY A 102 14.00 -7.61 2.76
N ARG A 103 14.42 -7.54 4.03
CA ARG A 103 14.17 -6.36 4.89
C ARG A 103 14.81 -5.10 4.31
N HIS A 104 16.09 -5.17 3.98
CA HIS A 104 16.77 -4.03 3.36
C HIS A 104 16.13 -3.60 2.04
N THR A 105 15.66 -4.55 1.24
CA THR A 105 14.92 -4.25 0.00
C THR A 105 13.58 -3.56 0.28
N ALA A 106 12.84 -4.01 1.29
CA ALA A 106 11.58 -3.37 1.70
C ALA A 106 11.80 -1.93 2.20
N GLU A 107 12.82 -1.70 3.03
CA GLU A 107 13.23 -0.36 3.50
C GLU A 107 13.55 0.57 2.32
N ARG A 108 14.32 0.08 1.34
CA ARG A 108 14.63 0.86 0.12
C ARG A 108 13.38 1.17 -0.71
N ILE A 109 12.41 0.28 -0.79
CA ILE A 109 11.14 0.52 -1.47
C ILE A 109 10.38 1.66 -0.77
N LEU A 110 10.28 1.63 0.55
CA LEU A 110 9.63 2.68 1.34
C LEU A 110 10.33 4.03 1.17
N GLN A 111 11.66 4.06 1.30
CA GLN A 111 12.47 5.26 1.11
C GLN A 111 12.29 5.86 -0.30
N THR A 112 12.39 5.04 -1.34
CA THR A 112 12.22 5.49 -2.73
C THR A 112 10.82 6.07 -2.99
N ARG A 113 9.80 5.46 -2.36
CA ARG A 113 8.44 5.98 -2.39
C ARG A 113 8.34 7.34 -1.70
N GLU A 114 8.91 7.48 -0.52
CA GLU A 114 8.94 8.74 0.24
C GLU A 114 9.62 9.85 -0.56
N GLU A 115 10.82 9.60 -1.09
CA GLU A 115 11.58 10.56 -1.92
C GLU A 115 10.79 11.03 -3.15
N SER A 116 10.08 10.09 -3.81
CA SER A 116 9.24 10.41 -4.97
C SER A 116 8.08 11.33 -4.61
N LEU A 117 7.47 11.14 -3.44
CA LEU A 117 6.39 11.96 -2.92
C LEU A 117 6.89 13.30 -2.36
N ALA A 118 8.00 13.29 -1.63
CA ALA A 118 8.63 14.49 -1.09
C ALA A 118 8.93 15.52 -2.18
N THR A 119 9.40 15.07 -3.34
CA THR A 119 9.62 15.94 -4.50
C THR A 119 8.33 16.65 -4.95
N ALA A 120 7.20 15.96 -4.95
CA ALA A 120 5.91 16.56 -5.34
C ALA A 120 5.40 17.57 -4.29
N LEU A 121 5.76 17.37 -3.02
CA LEU A 121 5.34 18.22 -1.90
C LEU A 121 6.28 19.40 -1.64
N SER A 122 7.50 19.39 -2.21
CA SER A 122 8.57 20.36 -1.87
C SER A 122 8.24 21.82 -2.16
N ALA A 123 7.30 22.08 -3.08
CA ALA A 123 6.89 23.44 -3.46
C ALA A 123 5.75 23.99 -2.57
N LEU A 124 5.21 23.19 -1.65
CA LEU A 124 4.09 23.58 -0.80
C LEU A 124 4.58 24.24 0.49
N SER A 125 3.94 25.35 0.87
CA SER A 125 4.10 25.95 2.20
C SER A 125 3.50 25.07 3.30
N PRO A 126 3.86 25.27 4.59
CA PRO A 126 3.29 24.52 5.71
C PRO A 126 1.76 24.54 5.74
N ASN A 127 1.13 25.69 5.52
CA ASN A 127 -0.33 25.80 5.49
C ASN A 127 -0.97 25.03 4.33
N GLU A 128 -0.30 24.94 3.18
CA GLU A 128 -0.77 24.16 2.03
C GLU A 128 -0.63 22.66 2.31
N ILE A 129 0.41 22.24 3.02
CA ILE A 129 0.58 20.85 3.49
C ILE A 129 -0.56 20.47 4.44
N ASP A 130 -0.89 21.30 5.43
CA ASP A 130 -1.98 21.04 6.38
C ASP A 130 -3.34 20.94 5.67
N ASN A 131 -3.61 21.85 4.73
CA ASN A 131 -4.83 21.82 3.93
C ASN A 131 -4.91 20.57 3.02
N LEU A 132 -3.78 20.19 2.42
CA LEU A 132 -3.69 18.99 1.61
C LEU A 132 -3.90 17.73 2.45
N ALA A 133 -3.30 17.65 3.65
CA ALA A 133 -3.49 16.53 4.57
C ALA A 133 -4.97 16.32 4.91
N ALA A 134 -5.68 17.38 5.32
CA ALA A 134 -7.11 17.33 5.62
C ALA A 134 -7.97 16.90 4.41
N ALA A 135 -7.62 17.37 3.21
CA ALA A 135 -8.29 16.97 1.98
C ALA A 135 -8.04 15.49 1.64
N LEU A 136 -6.81 15.02 1.78
CA LEU A 136 -6.43 13.63 1.55
C LEU A 136 -7.11 12.67 2.53
N ASP A 137 -7.21 13.05 3.81
CA ASP A 137 -7.91 12.26 4.84
C ASP A 137 -9.40 12.10 4.48
N THR A 138 -10.05 13.17 4.07
CA THR A 138 -11.45 13.14 3.61
C THR A 138 -11.61 12.24 2.37
N MET A 139 -10.73 12.37 1.41
CA MET A 139 -10.76 11.56 0.18
C MET A 139 -10.51 10.08 0.47
N LEU A 140 -9.51 9.74 1.29
CA LEU A 140 -9.19 8.36 1.68
C LEU A 140 -10.33 7.72 2.48
N THR A 141 -10.95 8.48 3.39
CA THR A 141 -12.14 8.04 4.12
C THR A 141 -13.26 7.67 3.16
N THR A 142 -13.60 8.57 2.23
CA THR A 142 -14.65 8.36 1.22
C THR A 142 -14.37 7.13 0.37
N VAL A 143 -13.16 7.02 -0.19
CA VAL A 143 -12.77 5.86 -1.03
C VAL A 143 -12.80 4.57 -0.22
N THR A 144 -12.44 4.60 1.06
CA THR A 144 -12.45 3.41 1.93
C THR A 144 -13.88 2.94 2.19
N LEU A 145 -14.82 3.85 2.45
CA LEU A 145 -16.23 3.53 2.62
C LEU A 145 -16.84 2.95 1.34
N THR A 146 -16.65 3.61 0.20
CA THR A 146 -17.12 3.12 -1.09
C THR A 146 -16.61 1.70 -1.39
N ARG A 147 -15.32 1.44 -1.14
CA ARG A 147 -14.74 0.08 -1.32
C ARG A 147 -15.30 -0.94 -0.33
N ALA A 148 -15.70 -0.53 0.86
CA ALA A 148 -16.36 -1.42 1.82
C ALA A 148 -17.77 -1.81 1.33
N GLU A 149 -18.54 -0.83 0.83
CA GLU A 149 -19.86 -1.05 0.23
C GLU A 149 -19.77 -1.95 -1.01
N GLU A 150 -18.85 -1.65 -1.93
CA GLU A 150 -18.61 -2.47 -3.12
C GLU A 150 -18.27 -3.92 -2.76
N ARG A 151 -17.47 -4.15 -1.71
CA ARG A 151 -17.16 -5.50 -1.23
C ARG A 151 -18.37 -6.25 -0.69
N SER A 152 -19.30 -5.55 -0.02
CA SER A 152 -20.50 -6.17 0.52
C SER A 152 -21.53 -6.55 -0.55
N THR A 153 -21.51 -5.86 -1.69
CA THR A 153 -22.45 -6.07 -2.81
C THR A 153 -21.90 -6.93 -3.93
N ARG A 154 -20.59 -7.21 -3.95
CA ARG A 154 -19.95 -7.99 -5.01
C ARG A 154 -20.31 -9.46 -4.94
N THR A 155 -20.68 -9.99 -6.09
CA THR A 155 -20.90 -11.43 -6.31
C THR A 155 -19.65 -12.14 -6.86
N ASP A 156 -18.68 -11.37 -7.43
CA ASP A 156 -17.40 -11.94 -7.85
C ASP A 156 -16.44 -11.98 -6.64
N HIS A 157 -15.92 -13.14 -6.33
CA HIS A 157 -14.98 -13.35 -5.22
C HIS A 157 -13.54 -12.93 -5.57
N ARG A 158 -13.35 -11.99 -6.51
CA ARG A 158 -12.00 -11.49 -6.84
C ARG A 158 -11.45 -10.67 -5.68
N PRO A 159 -10.28 -11.04 -5.13
CA PRO A 159 -9.70 -10.29 -4.03
C PRO A 159 -9.31 -8.89 -4.48
N GLN A 160 -9.62 -7.89 -3.65
CA GLN A 160 -9.19 -6.51 -3.89
C GLN A 160 -7.94 -6.23 -3.04
N PRO A 161 -6.88 -5.63 -3.62
CA PRO A 161 -5.69 -5.30 -2.86
C PRO A 161 -5.99 -4.27 -1.77
N TRP A 162 -5.30 -4.39 -0.65
CA TRP A 162 -5.42 -3.42 0.44
C TRP A 162 -4.88 -2.05 0.03
N LEU A 163 -5.51 -0.99 0.48
CA LEU A 163 -5.04 0.38 0.26
C LEU A 163 -3.66 0.59 0.90
N CYS A 164 -3.47 0.03 2.09
CA CYS A 164 -2.27 0.21 2.92
C CYS A 164 -1.08 -0.70 2.54
N ARG A 165 -1.16 -1.48 1.47
CA ARG A 165 -0.14 -2.50 1.11
C ARG A 165 1.26 -1.95 0.82
N LEU A 166 1.38 -0.64 0.63
CA LEU A 166 2.64 0.08 0.38
C LEU A 166 2.83 1.26 1.35
N CYS A 167 2.06 1.33 2.43
CA CYS A 167 2.20 2.40 3.40
C CYS A 167 3.37 2.12 4.36
N ASP A 168 4.08 3.17 4.69
CA ASP A 168 4.88 3.26 5.89
C ASP A 168 3.94 3.48 7.09
N PHE A 169 3.90 2.57 8.03
CA PHE A 169 2.97 2.61 9.15
C PHE A 169 3.42 3.58 10.26
N ALA A 170 4.71 3.89 10.33
CA ALA A 170 5.21 4.92 11.21
C ALA A 170 4.78 6.31 10.73
N ALA A 171 4.92 6.57 9.42
CA ALA A 171 4.55 7.86 8.84
C ALA A 171 3.03 8.08 8.72
N CYS A 172 2.22 7.02 8.63
CA CYS A 172 0.76 7.17 8.46
C CYS A 172 -0.01 7.38 9.78
N GLY A 173 0.66 7.38 10.93
CA GLY A 173 0.05 7.56 12.24
C GLY A 173 -0.99 6.49 12.62
N ARG A 174 -0.84 5.28 12.11
CA ARG A 174 -1.79 4.19 12.37
C ARG A 174 -1.80 3.77 13.84
N SER A 175 -0.65 3.74 14.49
CA SER A 175 -0.47 3.43 15.90
C SER A 175 -1.14 4.45 16.80
N GLU A 176 -1.11 5.73 16.41
CA GLU A 176 -1.70 6.87 17.12
C GLU A 176 -3.20 7.05 16.82
N GLY A 177 -3.78 6.23 15.94
CA GLY A 177 -5.19 6.34 15.55
C GLY A 177 -5.48 7.44 14.52
N ASN A 178 -4.45 7.97 13.85
CA ASN A 178 -4.59 9.05 12.86
C ASN A 178 -4.84 8.56 11.43
N CYS A 179 -4.73 7.24 11.18
CA CYS A 179 -4.90 6.69 9.83
C CYS A 179 -6.40 6.66 9.41
N PRO A 180 -6.84 7.42 8.39
CA PRO A 180 -8.23 7.48 7.96
C PRO A 180 -8.77 6.11 7.51
N VAL A 181 -7.95 5.30 6.82
CA VAL A 181 -8.32 3.96 6.36
C VAL A 181 -8.56 3.01 7.54
N ALA A 182 -7.67 3.03 8.54
CA ALA A 182 -7.78 2.15 9.70
C ALA A 182 -8.99 2.51 10.57
N ASN A 183 -9.31 3.79 10.68
CA ASN A 183 -10.43 4.30 11.47
C ASN A 183 -11.78 3.87 10.87
N VAL A 184 -11.94 3.94 9.54
CA VAL A 184 -13.14 3.45 8.85
C VAL A 184 -13.31 1.93 9.07
N VAL A 185 -12.24 1.15 8.95
CA VAL A 185 -12.30 -0.31 9.13
C VAL A 185 -12.63 -0.70 10.57
N LYS A 186 -12.16 0.07 11.56
CA LYS A 186 -12.50 -0.15 12.98
C LYS A 186 -13.98 0.15 13.24
N ALA A 187 -14.49 1.28 12.74
CA ALA A 187 -15.89 1.68 12.91
C ALA A 187 -16.86 0.65 12.31
N GLY A 188 -16.56 0.09 11.13
CA GLY A 188 -17.39 -0.93 10.48
C GLY A 188 -17.37 -2.32 11.14
N LYS A 189 -16.45 -2.58 12.10
CA LYS A 189 -16.43 -3.84 12.87
C LYS A 189 -17.23 -3.77 14.19
N THR A 190 -17.62 -2.57 14.58
CA THR A 190 -18.37 -2.31 15.82
C THR A 190 -19.88 -2.13 15.58
N SER A 191 -20.32 -2.20 14.34
CA SER A 191 -21.71 -2.18 13.90
C SER A 191 -22.16 -3.55 13.42
#